data_5179049d51978255a24ed32f5da8c4f7
#
_entry.id   5179049d51978255a24ed32f5da8c4f7
#
_cell.length_a   1.000
_cell.length_b   1.000
_cell.length_c   1.000
_cell.angle_alpha   90.00
_cell.angle_beta   90.00
_cell.angle_gamma   90.00
#
_symmetry.space_group_name_H-M   'P 1'
#
loop_
_entity.id
_entity.type
_entity.pdbx_description
1 polymer ?
#
loop_
_entity_poly.entity_id
_entity_poly.type
_entity_poly.pdbx_seq_one_letter_code
_entity_poly.pdbx_strand_id
1 'polypeptide(L)'
;MASDTLEARSALKSLVETYGQVEADESDVIVALGGDGFMLETLHLTQPLNRPVYGMNCGTVGFLMNDFRKEDLQSRLKKSQEELINPLRMRAVSATGQTHDSLAINEVSLLRIGAQAAKLKVSVDGKVRIEELVCDGALVCTPAGSTAYNYSAHGPILPIGSDVLALTAMSAFRPRRWRGALLPKIAQVRLEVLESEKRPVVAYADSRAAGPVTSVEIETEPSIVHKILFDPGHGLEERLITEQFA
;
A
#
# COMPACT_ATOMS: atom_id res chain seq x y z
N MET A 1 6.29 -6.67 17.74
CA MET A 1 4.96 -6.03 17.74
C MET A 1 3.91 -7.06 17.36
N ALA A 2 2.66 -6.96 17.82
CA ALA A 2 1.61 -7.94 17.50
C ALA A 2 0.26 -7.24 17.33
N SER A 3 -0.54 -7.73 16.40
CA SER A 3 -1.94 -7.31 16.24
C SER A 3 -2.79 -7.74 17.44
N ASP A 4 -4.02 -7.21 17.51
CA ASP A 4 -4.92 -7.46 18.65
C ASP A 4 -5.58 -8.85 18.64
N THR A 5 -5.26 -9.73 17.70
CA THR A 5 -5.79 -11.10 17.65
C THR A 5 -5.21 -11.98 18.75
N LEU A 6 -5.95 -13.01 19.15
CA LEU A 6 -5.51 -13.97 20.17
C LEU A 6 -4.28 -14.75 19.69
N GLU A 7 -4.25 -15.12 18.42
CA GLU A 7 -3.15 -15.84 17.78
C GLU A 7 -1.85 -15.02 17.81
N ALA A 8 -1.91 -13.73 17.41
CA ALA A 8 -0.74 -12.85 17.40
C ALA A 8 -0.22 -12.57 18.82
N ARG A 9 -1.11 -12.37 19.80
CA ARG A 9 -0.72 -12.17 21.20
C ARG A 9 -0.08 -13.43 21.80
N SER A 10 -0.60 -14.62 21.49
CA SER A 10 -0.02 -15.90 21.90
C SER A 10 1.35 -16.12 21.26
N ALA A 11 1.49 -15.80 19.97
CA ALA A 11 2.75 -15.86 19.25
C ALA A 11 3.79 -14.91 19.86
N LEU A 12 3.41 -13.66 20.18
CA LEU A 12 4.27 -12.69 20.84
C LEU A 12 4.79 -13.24 22.17
N LYS A 13 3.90 -13.70 23.05
CA LYS A 13 4.29 -14.26 24.34
C LYS A 13 5.31 -15.38 24.18
N SER A 14 5.06 -16.32 23.29
CA SER A 14 5.94 -17.47 23.03
C SER A 14 7.32 -17.07 22.51
N LEU A 15 7.38 -16.05 21.61
CA LEU A 15 8.65 -15.56 21.08
C LEU A 15 9.45 -14.77 22.13
N VAL A 16 8.78 -13.93 22.93
CA VAL A 16 9.42 -13.17 24.01
C VAL A 16 10.01 -14.09 25.07
N GLU A 17 9.29 -15.17 25.45
CA GLU A 17 9.81 -16.18 26.38
C GLU A 17 11.06 -16.89 25.86
N THR A 18 11.21 -17.03 24.54
CA THR A 18 12.31 -17.75 23.90
C THR A 18 13.50 -16.85 23.55
N TYR A 19 13.24 -15.66 23.03
CA TYR A 19 14.27 -14.77 22.44
C TYR A 19 14.47 -13.48 23.20
N GLY A 20 13.61 -13.15 24.17
CA GLY A 20 13.58 -11.85 24.81
C GLY A 20 12.91 -10.79 23.93
N GLN A 21 12.94 -9.55 24.40
CA GLN A 21 12.43 -8.37 23.69
C GLN A 21 13.23 -7.15 24.10
N VAL A 22 13.44 -6.24 23.18
CA VAL A 22 13.97 -4.89 23.38
C VAL A 22 12.98 -3.87 22.83
N GLU A 23 13.16 -2.60 23.13
CA GLU A 23 12.37 -1.53 22.54
C GLU A 23 12.68 -1.41 21.04
N ALA A 24 11.71 -0.88 20.27
CA ALA A 24 11.81 -0.86 18.80
C ALA A 24 12.99 -0.01 18.29
N ASP A 25 13.34 1.08 18.97
CA ASP A 25 14.46 1.96 18.65
C ASP A 25 15.83 1.34 18.97
N GLU A 26 15.88 0.40 19.90
CA GLU A 26 17.07 -0.37 20.27
C GLU A 26 17.25 -1.67 19.44
N SER A 27 16.24 -2.05 18.65
CA SER A 27 16.24 -3.30 17.89
C SER A 27 16.99 -3.18 16.57
N ASP A 28 17.63 -4.26 16.11
CA ASP A 28 18.17 -4.37 14.76
C ASP A 28 17.08 -4.71 13.73
N VAL A 29 16.06 -5.46 14.14
CA VAL A 29 14.94 -5.92 13.31
C VAL A 29 13.65 -5.85 14.12
N ILE A 30 12.58 -5.34 13.51
CA ILE A 30 11.25 -5.34 14.08
C ILE A 30 10.50 -6.57 13.57
N VAL A 31 10.03 -7.42 14.50
CA VAL A 31 9.18 -8.57 14.15
C VAL A 31 7.71 -8.16 14.30
N ALA A 32 6.95 -8.21 13.20
CA ALA A 32 5.52 -7.93 13.15
C ALA A 32 4.71 -9.24 13.10
N LEU A 33 3.82 -9.45 14.07
CA LEU A 33 2.98 -10.64 14.20
C LEU A 33 1.53 -10.28 13.88
N GLY A 34 1.00 -10.76 12.76
CA GLY A 34 -0.35 -10.42 12.32
C GLY A 34 -0.62 -10.83 10.88
N GLY A 35 -1.35 -10.02 10.14
CA GLY A 35 -1.55 -10.13 8.69
C GLY A 35 -1.03 -8.88 7.97
N ASP A 36 -1.27 -8.77 6.66
CA ASP A 36 -0.78 -7.66 5.82
C ASP A 36 -1.20 -6.28 6.33
N GLY A 37 -2.43 -6.13 6.82
CA GLY A 37 -2.90 -4.87 7.38
C GLY A 37 -2.06 -4.41 8.58
N PHE A 38 -1.70 -5.34 9.48
CA PHE A 38 -0.83 -5.06 10.61
C PHE A 38 0.62 -4.81 10.17
N MET A 39 1.07 -5.48 9.11
CA MET A 39 2.38 -5.20 8.51
C MET A 39 2.46 -3.74 8.01
N LEU A 40 1.46 -3.29 7.25
CA LEU A 40 1.38 -1.90 6.79
C LEU A 40 1.39 -0.91 7.96
N GLU A 41 0.57 -1.17 9.00
CA GLU A 41 0.55 -0.35 10.20
C GLU A 41 1.92 -0.29 10.88
N THR A 42 2.58 -1.43 11.03
CA THR A 42 3.93 -1.52 11.60
C THR A 42 4.93 -0.71 10.79
N LEU A 43 4.95 -0.86 9.47
CA LEU A 43 5.84 -0.11 8.57
C LEU A 43 5.63 1.41 8.70
N HIS A 44 4.38 1.87 8.80
CA HIS A 44 4.08 3.29 9.01
C HIS A 44 4.52 3.79 10.38
N LEU A 45 4.25 3.04 11.45
CA LEU A 45 4.61 3.42 12.82
C LEU A 45 6.12 3.46 13.04
N THR A 46 6.84 2.54 12.43
CA THR A 46 8.28 2.39 12.62
C THR A 46 9.12 3.07 11.53
N GLN A 47 8.48 3.76 10.59
CA GLN A 47 9.16 4.48 9.51
C GLN A 47 10.28 5.41 10.01
N PRO A 48 10.11 6.21 11.09
CA PRO A 48 11.17 7.08 11.60
C PRO A 48 12.41 6.33 12.10
N LEU A 49 12.27 5.08 12.50
CA LEU A 49 13.37 4.25 13.01
C LEU A 49 14.26 3.70 11.88
N ASN A 50 13.76 3.69 10.65
CA ASN A 50 14.47 3.12 9.48
C ASN A 50 15.02 1.69 9.72
N ARG A 51 14.28 0.88 10.48
CA ARG A 51 14.62 -0.52 10.79
C ARG A 51 13.93 -1.46 9.82
N PRO A 52 14.58 -2.57 9.44
CA PRO A 52 13.91 -3.61 8.66
C PRO A 52 12.81 -4.28 9.48
N VAL A 53 11.72 -4.65 8.82
CA VAL A 53 10.56 -5.32 9.41
C VAL A 53 10.44 -6.73 8.87
N TYR A 54 10.36 -7.71 9.76
CA TYR A 54 10.12 -9.12 9.45
C TYR A 54 8.73 -9.50 9.90
N GLY A 55 7.81 -9.65 8.95
CA GLY A 55 6.43 -10.05 9.23
C GLY A 55 6.29 -11.56 9.38
N MET A 56 5.55 -12.03 10.38
CA MET A 56 5.11 -13.42 10.50
C MET A 56 3.60 -13.51 10.56
N ASN A 57 3.02 -14.33 9.69
CA ASN A 57 1.57 -14.46 9.53
C ASN A 57 0.95 -15.21 10.71
N CYS A 58 0.05 -14.56 11.43
CA CYS A 58 -0.74 -15.13 12.53
C CYS A 58 -2.24 -15.22 12.15
N GLY A 59 -2.57 -15.36 10.88
CA GLY A 59 -3.95 -15.39 10.39
C GLY A 59 -4.07 -16.09 9.03
N THR A 60 -4.92 -15.54 8.16
CA THR A 60 -5.02 -15.98 6.75
C THR A 60 -3.78 -15.56 5.96
N VAL A 61 -3.55 -16.22 4.83
CA VAL A 61 -2.38 -15.95 3.96
C VAL A 61 -2.28 -14.45 3.63
N GLY A 62 -1.08 -13.90 3.73
CA GLY A 62 -0.76 -12.52 3.40
C GLY A 62 0.44 -12.42 2.45
N PHE A 63 0.51 -11.36 1.65
CA PHE A 63 1.60 -11.12 0.70
C PHE A 63 2.88 -10.60 1.34
N LEU A 64 2.74 -9.80 2.41
CA LEU A 64 3.87 -9.14 3.07
C LEU A 64 4.43 -9.92 4.27
N MET A 65 3.90 -11.12 4.54
CA MET A 65 4.21 -11.89 5.74
C MET A 65 4.94 -13.20 5.42
N ASN A 66 5.88 -13.59 6.24
CA ASN A 66 6.45 -14.94 6.25
C ASN A 66 5.55 -15.90 7.01
N ASP A 67 5.74 -17.22 6.84
CA ASP A 67 5.06 -18.22 7.64
C ASP A 67 5.46 -18.10 9.13
N PHE A 68 4.47 -18.21 10.00
CA PHE A 68 4.75 -18.28 11.43
C PHE A 68 5.49 -19.56 11.79
N ARG A 69 6.69 -19.41 12.33
CA ARG A 69 7.48 -20.48 12.96
C ARG A 69 8.23 -19.89 14.14
N LYS A 70 8.08 -20.51 15.30
CA LYS A 70 8.77 -20.08 16.51
C LYS A 70 10.26 -20.39 16.48
N GLU A 71 10.58 -21.55 15.92
CA GLU A 71 11.93 -22.12 15.91
C GLU A 71 12.84 -21.35 14.96
N ASP A 72 14.12 -21.31 15.29
CA ASP A 72 15.21 -20.80 14.44
C ASP A 72 15.06 -19.34 13.97
N LEU A 73 14.27 -18.50 14.68
CA LEU A 73 14.01 -17.11 14.27
C LEU A 73 15.31 -16.36 13.97
N GLN A 74 16.32 -16.43 14.83
CA GLN A 74 17.59 -15.74 14.62
C GLN A 74 18.32 -16.21 13.35
N SER A 75 18.26 -17.50 13.02
CA SER A 75 18.85 -18.05 11.80
C SER A 75 18.08 -17.59 10.56
N ARG A 76 16.74 -17.52 10.65
CA ARG A 76 15.86 -17.02 9.57
C ARG A 76 16.15 -15.55 9.28
N LEU A 77 16.22 -14.71 10.31
CA LEU A 77 16.54 -13.29 10.17
C LEU A 77 17.90 -13.07 9.50
N LYS A 78 18.94 -13.86 9.87
CA LYS A 78 20.27 -13.79 9.25
C LYS A 78 20.30 -14.20 7.78
N LYS A 79 19.37 -15.07 7.36
CA LYS A 79 19.28 -15.60 5.98
C LYS A 79 18.23 -14.87 5.16
N SER A 80 17.43 -14.00 5.78
CA SER A 80 16.35 -13.29 5.08
C SER A 80 16.89 -12.42 3.96
N GLN A 81 16.06 -12.26 2.93
CA GLN A 81 16.28 -11.35 1.81
C GLN A 81 15.54 -10.05 2.08
N GLU A 82 16.20 -8.94 1.82
CA GLU A 82 15.64 -7.60 2.03
C GLU A 82 15.02 -7.09 0.72
N GLU A 83 13.76 -6.68 0.81
CA GLU A 83 13.02 -5.98 -0.24
C GLU A 83 12.82 -4.52 0.15
N LEU A 84 13.10 -3.62 -0.80
CA LEU A 84 13.04 -2.18 -0.59
C LEU A 84 11.79 -1.60 -1.28
N ILE A 85 10.97 -0.90 -0.51
CA ILE A 85 9.74 -0.29 -1.01
C ILE A 85 9.76 1.21 -0.73
N ASN A 86 9.60 2.03 -1.79
CA ASN A 86 9.31 3.45 -1.64
C ASN A 86 7.78 3.64 -1.60
N PRO A 87 7.24 4.33 -0.60
CA PRO A 87 5.82 4.65 -0.55
C PRO A 87 5.44 5.70 -1.60
N LEU A 88 4.14 5.82 -1.85
CA LEU A 88 3.57 6.98 -2.51
C LEU A 88 3.35 8.09 -1.49
N ARG A 89 3.61 9.33 -1.89
CA ARG A 89 3.14 10.53 -1.21
C ARG A 89 1.79 10.93 -1.82
N MET A 90 0.81 11.11 -0.97
CA MET A 90 -0.47 11.71 -1.30
C MET A 90 -0.53 13.12 -0.73
N ARG A 91 -0.80 14.11 -1.57
CA ARG A 91 -1.20 15.46 -1.14
C ARG A 91 -2.63 15.71 -1.60
N ALA A 92 -3.55 15.69 -0.64
CA ALA A 92 -4.97 15.89 -0.87
C ALA A 92 -5.39 17.31 -0.49
N VAL A 93 -6.29 17.92 -1.27
CA VAL A 93 -6.83 19.27 -1.04
C VAL A 93 -8.34 19.16 -0.86
N SER A 94 -8.87 19.69 0.24
CA SER A 94 -10.30 19.75 0.52
C SER A 94 -10.98 20.93 -0.20
N ALA A 95 -12.31 20.98 -0.16
CA ALA A 95 -13.09 22.11 -0.69
C ALA A 95 -12.81 23.44 0.03
N THR A 96 -12.30 23.41 1.26
CA THR A 96 -11.89 24.60 2.02
C THR A 96 -10.46 25.04 1.74
N GLY A 97 -9.74 24.32 0.86
CA GLY A 97 -8.33 24.56 0.56
C GLY A 97 -7.35 23.99 1.60
N GLN A 98 -7.85 23.26 2.59
CA GLN A 98 -6.99 22.57 3.55
C GLN A 98 -6.26 21.43 2.86
N THR A 99 -4.94 21.34 3.09
CA THR A 99 -4.09 20.26 2.58
C THR A 99 -3.91 19.15 3.62
N HIS A 100 -3.86 17.91 3.13
CA HIS A 100 -3.57 16.72 3.93
C HIS A 100 -2.49 15.91 3.21
N ASP A 101 -1.33 15.76 3.84
CA ASP A 101 -0.23 14.94 3.33
C ASP A 101 -0.24 13.58 4.04
N SER A 102 -0.07 12.49 3.29
CA SER A 102 0.02 11.13 3.82
C SER A 102 0.88 10.26 2.93
N LEU A 103 1.38 9.15 3.48
CA LEU A 103 2.14 8.14 2.74
C LEU A 103 1.27 6.90 2.53
N ALA A 104 1.42 6.23 1.40
CA ALA A 104 0.80 4.94 1.13
C ALA A 104 1.86 3.94 0.67
N ILE A 105 1.88 2.76 1.27
CA ILE A 105 2.78 1.66 0.89
C ILE A 105 2.17 0.89 -0.27
N ASN A 106 0.87 0.62 -0.22
CA ASN A 106 0.14 -0.07 -1.27
C ASN A 106 -0.39 0.90 -2.33
N GLU A 107 -1.38 1.74 -1.97
CA GLU A 107 -2.04 2.61 -2.94
C GLU A 107 -2.62 3.88 -2.32
N VAL A 108 -2.76 4.88 -3.17
CA VAL A 108 -3.64 6.03 -2.96
C VAL A 108 -4.89 5.82 -3.78
N SER A 109 -6.06 5.82 -3.15
CA SER A 109 -7.34 5.61 -3.81
C SER A 109 -8.32 6.76 -3.57
N LEU A 110 -9.12 7.06 -4.59
CA LEU A 110 -10.22 8.02 -4.54
C LEU A 110 -11.52 7.27 -4.78
N LEU A 111 -12.48 7.41 -3.86
CA LEU A 111 -13.76 6.71 -3.88
C LEU A 111 -14.93 7.69 -3.76
N ARG A 112 -15.96 7.49 -4.57
CA ARG A 112 -17.21 8.25 -4.44
C ARG A 112 -17.90 7.99 -3.09
N ILE A 113 -18.50 9.00 -2.50
CA ILE A 113 -19.26 8.90 -1.21
C ILE A 113 -20.71 8.68 -1.57
N GLY A 114 -21.33 8.51 -2.40
CA GLY A 114 -22.76 8.40 -2.61
C GLY A 114 -23.14 7.54 -3.81
N ALA A 115 -24.41 7.62 -4.18
CA ALA A 115 -24.94 6.85 -5.31
C ALA A 115 -24.45 7.39 -6.67
N GLN A 116 -24.05 8.66 -6.76
CA GLN A 116 -23.59 9.24 -8.02
C GLN A 116 -22.16 8.87 -8.33
N ALA A 117 -21.88 8.53 -9.59
CA ALA A 117 -20.51 8.25 -10.04
C ALA A 117 -19.59 9.44 -9.80
N ALA A 118 -18.35 9.18 -9.45
CA ALA A 118 -17.31 10.19 -9.44
C ALA A 118 -17.01 10.68 -10.87
N LYS A 119 -16.63 11.93 -10.99
CA LYS A 119 -16.07 12.50 -12.21
C LYS A 119 -14.69 13.03 -11.87
N LEU A 120 -13.68 12.45 -12.48
CA LEU A 120 -12.29 12.77 -12.22
C LEU A 120 -11.62 13.27 -13.50
N LYS A 121 -10.89 14.39 -13.40
CA LYS A 121 -9.94 14.78 -14.43
C LYS A 121 -8.58 14.20 -14.06
N VAL A 122 -7.95 13.53 -15.00
CA VAL A 122 -6.69 12.82 -14.78
C VAL A 122 -5.57 13.54 -15.53
N SER A 123 -4.55 13.98 -14.79
CA SER A 123 -3.32 14.53 -15.34
C SER A 123 -2.12 13.68 -14.94
N VAL A 124 -1.16 13.56 -15.84
CA VAL A 124 0.13 12.88 -15.60
C VAL A 124 1.24 13.81 -16.09
N ASP A 125 2.19 14.10 -15.23
CA ASP A 125 3.32 15.01 -15.47
C ASP A 125 2.87 16.38 -16.04
N GLY A 126 1.85 16.96 -15.39
CA GLY A 126 1.26 18.25 -15.76
C GLY A 126 0.41 18.25 -17.03
N LYS A 127 0.29 17.11 -17.73
CA LYS A 127 -0.51 17.00 -18.95
C LYS A 127 -1.83 16.30 -18.68
N VAL A 128 -2.95 16.90 -19.06
CA VAL A 128 -4.26 16.26 -18.99
C VAL A 128 -4.29 15.07 -19.93
N ARG A 129 -4.60 13.90 -19.39
CA ARG A 129 -4.71 12.64 -20.14
C ARG A 129 -6.17 12.21 -20.33
N ILE A 130 -7.02 12.52 -19.35
CA ILE A 130 -8.47 12.27 -19.41
C ILE A 130 -9.16 13.52 -18.84
N GLU A 131 -9.96 14.22 -19.65
CA GLU A 131 -10.70 15.40 -19.21
C GLU A 131 -11.84 15.03 -18.24
N GLU A 132 -12.53 13.93 -18.48
CA GLU A 132 -13.58 13.43 -17.61
C GLU A 132 -13.58 11.89 -17.57
N LEU A 133 -13.15 11.33 -16.45
CA LEU A 133 -13.29 9.91 -16.11
C LEU A 133 -14.52 9.76 -15.22
N VAL A 134 -15.57 9.09 -15.73
CA VAL A 134 -16.77 8.76 -14.95
C VAL A 134 -16.62 7.35 -14.42
N CYS A 135 -16.57 7.18 -13.09
CA CYS A 135 -16.24 5.90 -12.45
C CYS A 135 -16.78 5.85 -11.01
N ASP A 136 -16.55 4.74 -10.32
CA ASP A 136 -16.76 4.64 -8.87
C ASP A 136 -15.58 5.19 -8.09
N GLY A 137 -14.39 5.20 -8.71
CA GLY A 137 -13.15 5.70 -8.15
C GLY A 137 -11.95 5.42 -9.06
N ALA A 138 -10.78 5.84 -8.61
CA ALA A 138 -9.51 5.54 -9.24
C ALA A 138 -8.43 5.39 -8.17
N LEU A 139 -7.41 4.60 -8.45
CA LEU A 139 -6.26 4.46 -7.57
C LEU A 139 -4.95 4.51 -8.33
N VAL A 140 -3.89 4.88 -7.62
CA VAL A 140 -2.51 4.70 -8.05
C VAL A 140 -1.84 3.78 -7.05
N CYS A 141 -1.26 2.67 -7.50
CA CYS A 141 -0.58 1.73 -6.62
C CYS A 141 0.89 1.55 -6.98
N THR A 142 1.65 1.17 -5.94
CA THR A 142 3.02 0.67 -6.05
C THR A 142 3.02 -0.78 -6.55
N PRO A 143 4.17 -1.33 -6.95
CA PRO A 143 4.31 -2.76 -7.19
C PRO A 143 3.88 -3.62 -5.99
N ALA A 144 4.22 -3.23 -4.76
CA ALA A 144 3.82 -3.95 -3.55
C ALA A 144 2.29 -3.97 -3.34
N GLY A 145 1.61 -2.86 -3.65
CA GLY A 145 0.15 -2.75 -3.57
C GLY A 145 -0.60 -3.35 -4.75
N SER A 146 0.10 -3.84 -5.78
CA SER A 146 -0.55 -4.32 -7.00
C SER A 146 -1.45 -5.54 -6.79
N THR A 147 -1.19 -6.35 -5.75
CA THR A 147 -2.00 -7.50 -5.33
C THR A 147 -3.07 -7.16 -4.28
N ALA A 148 -3.10 -5.91 -3.78
CA ALA A 148 -4.08 -5.43 -2.80
C ALA A 148 -5.35 -4.90 -3.50
N TYR A 149 -5.78 -3.69 -3.21
CA TYR A 149 -6.99 -3.11 -3.78
C TYR A 149 -6.93 -2.98 -5.31
N ASN A 150 -5.75 -2.72 -5.86
CA ASN A 150 -5.54 -2.70 -7.30
C ASN A 150 -5.99 -4.00 -7.97
N TYR A 151 -5.68 -5.17 -7.40
CA TYR A 151 -6.10 -6.46 -7.94
C TYR A 151 -7.62 -6.61 -7.90
N SER A 152 -8.26 -6.24 -6.80
CA SER A 152 -9.73 -6.23 -6.67
C SER A 152 -10.40 -5.28 -7.67
N ALA A 153 -9.72 -4.20 -8.06
CA ALA A 153 -10.17 -3.27 -9.10
C ALA A 153 -9.82 -3.74 -10.53
N HIS A 154 -9.35 -4.98 -10.69
CA HIS A 154 -8.90 -5.57 -11.96
C HIS A 154 -7.70 -4.84 -12.59
N GLY A 155 -6.86 -4.22 -11.77
CA GLY A 155 -5.56 -3.69 -12.17
C GLY A 155 -4.54 -4.80 -12.39
N PRO A 156 -3.44 -4.52 -13.11
CA PRO A 156 -2.39 -5.50 -13.35
C PRO A 156 -1.57 -5.77 -12.09
N ILE A 157 -1.09 -7.00 -11.93
CA ILE A 157 -0.04 -7.33 -10.95
C ILE A 157 1.29 -6.82 -11.51
N LEU A 158 2.04 -6.11 -10.69
CA LEU A 158 3.34 -5.52 -11.05
C LEU A 158 4.46 -6.30 -10.38
N PRO A 159 5.54 -6.64 -11.09
CA PRO A 159 6.73 -7.23 -10.48
C PRO A 159 7.32 -6.29 -9.42
N ILE A 160 7.69 -6.83 -8.27
CA ILE A 160 8.42 -6.07 -7.24
C ILE A 160 9.77 -5.62 -7.82
N GLY A 161 10.19 -4.42 -7.45
CA GLY A 161 11.41 -3.81 -8.01
C GLY A 161 11.24 -3.24 -9.41
N SER A 162 10.07 -3.39 -10.05
CA SER A 162 9.81 -2.69 -11.31
C SER A 162 9.65 -1.18 -11.10
N ASP A 163 10.17 -0.39 -12.05
CA ASP A 163 10.08 1.08 -12.01
C ASP A 163 8.76 1.58 -12.63
N VAL A 164 7.63 0.98 -12.21
CA VAL A 164 6.30 1.33 -12.70
C VAL A 164 5.30 1.52 -11.57
N LEU A 165 4.27 2.32 -11.83
CA LEU A 165 3.05 2.45 -11.02
C LEU A 165 1.86 2.00 -11.88
N ALA A 166 0.80 1.51 -11.25
CA ALA A 166 -0.46 1.31 -11.96
C ALA A 166 -1.47 2.39 -11.53
N LEU A 167 -2.03 3.08 -12.52
CA LEU A 167 -3.22 3.91 -12.36
C LEU A 167 -4.42 3.08 -12.82
N THR A 168 -5.32 2.74 -11.92
CA THR A 168 -6.45 1.82 -12.17
C THR A 168 -7.77 2.52 -11.91
N ALA A 169 -8.74 2.37 -12.82
CA ALA A 169 -10.09 2.88 -12.65
C ALA A 169 -11.03 1.81 -12.10
N MET A 170 -11.88 2.19 -11.17
CA MET A 170 -12.90 1.32 -10.59
C MET A 170 -14.23 1.56 -11.29
N SER A 171 -14.77 0.52 -11.92
CA SER A 171 -16.07 0.55 -12.61
C SER A 171 -16.20 1.73 -13.58
N ALA A 172 -15.19 1.96 -14.43
CA ALA A 172 -15.19 3.08 -15.37
C ALA A 172 -16.37 2.98 -16.37
N PHE A 173 -17.22 4.00 -16.38
CA PHE A 173 -18.34 4.14 -17.31
C PHE A 173 -17.94 4.92 -18.57
N ARG A 174 -17.12 5.95 -18.42
CA ARG A 174 -16.51 6.75 -19.50
C ARG A 174 -15.09 7.16 -19.15
N PRO A 175 -14.10 7.01 -20.04
CA PRO A 175 -14.17 6.28 -21.33
C PRO A 175 -14.54 4.81 -21.13
N ARG A 176 -15.36 4.27 -22.05
CA ARG A 176 -15.80 2.86 -21.93
C ARG A 176 -14.62 1.90 -21.97
N ARG A 177 -14.61 0.93 -21.05
CA ARG A 177 -13.60 -0.13 -20.95
C ARG A 177 -12.17 0.37 -20.65
N TRP A 178 -12.00 1.65 -20.32
CA TRP A 178 -10.71 2.09 -19.84
C TRP A 178 -10.46 1.51 -18.44
N ARG A 179 -9.44 0.71 -18.31
CA ARG A 179 -9.11 0.02 -17.05
C ARG A 179 -8.02 0.73 -16.27
N GLY A 180 -7.17 1.48 -16.94
CA GLY A 180 -6.03 2.14 -16.32
C GLY A 180 -4.85 2.28 -17.28
N ALA A 181 -3.72 2.64 -16.71
CA ALA A 181 -2.45 2.80 -17.41
C ALA A 181 -1.29 2.40 -16.51
N LEU A 182 -0.22 1.88 -17.11
CA LEU A 182 1.07 1.75 -16.46
C LEU A 182 1.85 3.06 -16.65
N LEU A 183 2.44 3.55 -15.57
CA LEU A 183 3.17 4.80 -15.53
C LEU A 183 4.59 4.55 -15.03
N PRO A 184 5.59 5.34 -15.46
CA PRO A 184 6.90 5.31 -14.83
C PRO A 184 6.80 5.59 -13.33
N LYS A 185 7.67 4.97 -12.52
CA LYS A 185 7.73 5.16 -11.06
C LYS A 185 7.86 6.63 -10.64
N ILE A 186 8.50 7.45 -11.47
CA ILE A 186 8.73 8.89 -11.23
C ILE A 186 7.56 9.78 -11.67
N ALA A 187 6.49 9.20 -12.24
CA ALA A 187 5.36 9.98 -12.73
C ALA A 187 4.62 10.68 -11.59
N GLN A 188 4.21 11.92 -11.83
CA GLN A 188 3.28 12.65 -10.98
C GLN A 188 1.86 12.50 -11.51
N VAL A 189 0.96 11.96 -10.70
CA VAL A 189 -0.45 11.83 -11.04
C VAL A 189 -1.25 12.85 -10.26
N ARG A 190 -2.09 13.63 -10.96
CA ARG A 190 -3.06 14.53 -10.35
C ARG A 190 -4.47 14.12 -10.74
N LEU A 191 -5.31 13.90 -9.74
CA LEU A 191 -6.72 13.60 -9.88
C LEU A 191 -7.51 14.79 -9.33
N GLU A 192 -8.30 15.46 -10.19
CA GLU A 192 -9.17 16.56 -9.79
C GLU A 192 -10.62 16.09 -9.81
N VAL A 193 -11.36 16.34 -8.74
CA VAL A 193 -12.77 15.96 -8.61
C VAL A 193 -13.63 17.02 -9.28
N LEU A 194 -14.28 16.64 -10.36
CA LEU A 194 -15.22 17.50 -11.07
C LEU A 194 -16.59 17.46 -10.37
N GLU A 195 -17.26 18.61 -10.26
CA GLU A 195 -18.56 18.72 -9.57
C GLU A 195 -18.51 18.21 -8.11
N SER A 196 -17.44 18.53 -7.35
CA SER A 196 -17.17 17.95 -6.01
C SER A 196 -18.32 18.12 -5.00
N GLU A 197 -19.10 19.21 -5.06
CA GLU A 197 -20.27 19.40 -4.20
C GLU A 197 -21.39 18.38 -4.49
N LYS A 198 -21.62 18.06 -5.76
CA LYS A 198 -22.62 17.12 -6.20
C LYS A 198 -22.16 15.68 -6.17
N ARG A 199 -20.85 15.47 -6.37
CA ARG A 199 -20.19 14.17 -6.52
C ARG A 199 -18.99 14.07 -5.59
N PRO A 200 -19.21 14.10 -4.27
CA PRO A 200 -18.11 14.10 -3.32
C PRO A 200 -17.32 12.80 -3.39
N VAL A 201 -16.00 12.94 -3.24
CA VAL A 201 -15.02 11.85 -3.29
C VAL A 201 -14.13 11.93 -2.06
N VAL A 202 -13.85 10.79 -1.44
CA VAL A 202 -12.86 10.67 -0.36
C VAL A 202 -11.58 10.09 -0.93
N ALA A 203 -10.44 10.62 -0.50
CA ALA A 203 -9.13 10.05 -0.77
C ALA A 203 -8.61 9.25 0.42
N TYR A 204 -7.92 8.15 0.13
CA TYR A 204 -7.28 7.28 1.11
C TYR A 204 -5.83 7.05 0.71
N ALA A 205 -4.95 7.03 1.70
CA ALA A 205 -3.58 6.52 1.61
C ALA A 205 -3.51 5.21 2.42
N ASP A 206 -3.44 4.06 1.77
CA ASP A 206 -3.75 2.76 2.34
C ASP A 206 -5.12 2.81 3.06
N SER A 207 -5.20 2.58 4.36
CA SER A 207 -6.43 2.64 5.16
C SER A 207 -6.76 4.04 5.73
N ARG A 208 -5.93 5.07 5.50
CA ARG A 208 -6.05 6.38 6.13
C ARG A 208 -6.79 7.38 5.25
N ALA A 209 -7.96 7.80 5.69
CA ALA A 209 -8.80 8.74 4.99
C ALA A 209 -8.33 10.19 5.16
N ALA A 210 -8.25 10.94 4.06
CA ALA A 210 -8.04 12.39 4.06
C ALA A 210 -9.36 13.20 4.11
N GLY A 211 -10.51 12.51 4.10
CA GLY A 211 -11.84 13.15 3.99
C GLY A 211 -12.20 13.53 2.55
N PRO A 212 -13.30 14.30 2.37
CA PRO A 212 -13.72 14.77 1.05
C PRO A 212 -12.70 15.72 0.43
N VAL A 213 -12.34 15.46 -0.83
CA VAL A 213 -11.29 16.18 -1.54
C VAL A 213 -11.80 16.80 -2.83
N THR A 214 -11.11 17.87 -3.29
CA THR A 214 -11.29 18.47 -4.61
C THR A 214 -10.17 18.08 -5.57
N SER A 215 -8.98 17.78 -5.04
CA SER A 215 -7.86 17.26 -5.84
C SER A 215 -6.90 16.46 -4.99
N VAL A 216 -6.19 15.55 -5.64
CA VAL A 216 -5.12 14.76 -5.03
C VAL A 216 -3.94 14.70 -5.98
N GLU A 217 -2.75 14.97 -5.47
CA GLU A 217 -1.47 14.75 -6.13
C GLU A 217 -0.80 13.52 -5.53
N ILE A 218 -0.27 12.67 -6.40
CA ILE A 218 0.30 11.37 -6.04
C ILE A 218 1.62 11.22 -6.77
N GLU A 219 2.66 10.93 -6.03
CA GLU A 219 4.00 10.65 -6.54
C GLU A 219 4.74 9.66 -5.65
N THR A 220 5.75 9.00 -6.15
CA THR A 220 6.65 8.19 -5.31
C THR A 220 7.46 9.10 -4.39
N GLU A 221 7.61 8.70 -3.12
CA GLU A 221 8.49 9.38 -2.15
C GLU A 221 9.85 8.66 -2.07
N PRO A 222 10.86 9.09 -2.83
CA PRO A 222 12.13 8.37 -2.93
C PRO A 222 13.01 8.51 -1.68
N SER A 223 12.78 9.53 -0.84
CA SER A 223 13.57 9.73 0.38
C SER A 223 13.20 8.78 1.50
N ILE A 224 12.07 8.07 1.39
CA ILE A 224 11.59 7.09 2.36
C ILE A 224 11.70 5.71 1.75
N VAL A 225 12.36 4.81 2.49
CA VAL A 225 12.55 3.41 2.09
C VAL A 225 12.09 2.50 3.22
N HIS A 226 11.05 1.71 2.97
CA HIS A 226 10.68 0.61 3.86
C HIS A 226 11.48 -0.63 3.49
N LYS A 227 12.02 -1.31 4.51
CA LYS A 227 12.80 -2.54 4.38
C LYS A 227 11.99 -3.70 4.92
N ILE A 228 11.62 -4.63 4.06
CA ILE A 228 10.86 -5.82 4.45
C ILE A 228 11.77 -7.04 4.28
N LEU A 229 11.78 -7.90 5.28
CA LEU A 229 12.57 -9.12 5.27
C LEU A 229 11.70 -10.34 4.96
N PHE A 230 12.14 -11.12 3.99
CA PHE A 230 11.48 -12.37 3.59
C PHE A 230 12.41 -13.57 3.76
N ASP A 231 11.85 -14.71 4.13
CA ASP A 231 12.57 -15.99 4.12
C ASP A 231 13.03 -16.32 2.68
N PRO A 232 14.17 -16.99 2.51
CA PRO A 232 14.64 -17.43 1.20
C PRO A 232 13.59 -18.29 0.48
N GLY A 233 13.30 -17.97 -0.79
CA GLY A 233 12.28 -18.67 -1.59
C GLY A 233 10.82 -18.28 -1.27
N HIS A 234 10.60 -17.37 -0.33
CA HIS A 234 9.28 -16.82 0.01
C HIS A 234 9.17 -15.32 -0.29
N GLY A 235 10.07 -14.79 -1.13
CA GLY A 235 10.05 -13.38 -1.53
C GLY A 235 8.76 -12.99 -2.25
N LEU A 236 8.51 -11.69 -2.27
CA LEU A 236 7.32 -11.11 -2.91
C LEU A 236 7.19 -11.52 -4.38
N GLU A 237 8.31 -11.69 -5.10
CA GLU A 237 8.31 -12.05 -6.52
C GLU A 237 7.67 -13.42 -6.77
N GLU A 238 8.08 -14.45 -6.01
CA GLU A 238 7.51 -15.81 -6.15
C GLU A 238 6.02 -15.84 -5.80
N ARG A 239 5.60 -15.08 -4.78
CA ARG A 239 4.18 -14.96 -4.40
C ARG A 239 3.36 -14.29 -5.48
N LEU A 240 3.88 -13.23 -6.10
CA LEU A 240 3.22 -12.54 -7.20
C LEU A 240 3.05 -13.46 -8.42
N ILE A 241 4.05 -14.30 -8.72
CA ILE A 241 3.95 -15.30 -9.77
C ILE A 241 2.85 -16.30 -9.43
N THR A 242 2.88 -16.87 -8.23
CA THR A 242 1.88 -17.86 -7.78
C THR A 242 0.46 -17.31 -7.89
N GLU A 243 0.22 -16.05 -7.47
CA GLU A 243 -1.11 -15.41 -7.52
C GLU A 243 -1.63 -15.21 -8.96
N GLN A 244 -0.74 -15.01 -9.92
CA GLN A 244 -1.14 -14.85 -11.33
C GLN A 244 -1.66 -16.14 -11.97
N PHE A 245 -1.38 -17.30 -11.37
CA PHE A 245 -1.77 -18.62 -11.85
C PHE A 245 -2.78 -19.33 -10.93
N ALA A 246 -3.31 -18.66 -9.91
CA ALA A 246 -4.27 -19.19 -8.94
C ALA A 246 -5.73 -19.12 -9.40
#